data_20fd25dcf0bcb304b47fd3b0b9db6150
#
_entry.id   20fd25dcf0bcb304b47fd3b0b9db6150
#
_cell.length_a   1.000
_cell.length_b   1.000
_cell.length_c   1.000
_cell.angle_alpha   90.00
_cell.angle_beta   90.00
_cell.angle_gamma   90.00
#
_symmetry.space_group_name_H-M   'P 1'
#
loop_
_entity.id
_entity.type
_entity.pdbx_description
1 polymer ?
#
loop_
_entity_poly.entity_id
_entity_poly.type
_entity_poly.pdbx_seq_one_letter_code
_entity_poly.pdbx_strand_id
1 'polypeptide(L)'
;VRILLLVCMVILGLGTLVAAIRMMAHRRAVTCVHPQANPDIEVSLAAIESVARSAAQDPTALIESVEGRVVGRDADQVRVRIDAIALGRDNLTERAQRIQARVTQALDTMLGATGATVRVRFLPSKTTITTQEVTRE
;
A
#
# COMPACT_ATOMS: atom_id res chain seq x y z
N VAL A 1 -7.97 -45.02 -23.20
CA VAL A 1 -6.70 -44.29 -23.27
C VAL A 1 -6.85 -42.95 -23.98
N ARG A 2 -7.53 -42.93 -25.16
CA ARG A 2 -7.76 -41.66 -25.88
C ARG A 2 -8.62 -40.67 -25.12
N ILE A 3 -9.67 -41.16 -24.45
CA ILE A 3 -10.58 -40.33 -23.65
C ILE A 3 -9.83 -39.72 -22.46
N LEU A 4 -8.99 -40.52 -21.80
CA LEU A 4 -8.19 -40.06 -20.68
C LEU A 4 -7.20 -38.97 -21.12
N LEU A 5 -6.57 -39.13 -22.28
CA LEU A 5 -5.65 -38.17 -22.85
C LEU A 5 -6.34 -36.86 -23.20
N LEU A 6 -7.55 -36.92 -23.76
CA LEU A 6 -8.36 -35.75 -24.06
C LEU A 6 -8.77 -34.99 -22.80
N VAL A 7 -9.18 -35.73 -21.76
CA VAL A 7 -9.57 -35.13 -20.47
C VAL A 7 -8.37 -34.42 -19.84
N CYS A 8 -7.18 -35.05 -19.86
CA CYS A 8 -5.95 -34.41 -19.36
C CYS A 8 -5.59 -33.13 -20.11
N MET A 9 -5.73 -33.14 -21.44
CA MET A 9 -5.48 -31.96 -22.27
C MET A 9 -6.43 -30.83 -21.97
N VAL A 10 -7.72 -31.13 -21.75
CA VAL A 10 -8.73 -30.13 -21.40
C VAL A 10 -8.44 -29.53 -20.01
N ILE A 11 -8.10 -30.36 -19.02
CA ILE A 11 -7.78 -29.89 -17.67
C ILE A 11 -6.55 -29.00 -17.69
N LEU A 12 -5.49 -29.39 -18.40
CA LEU A 12 -4.28 -28.60 -18.55
C LEU A 12 -4.56 -27.26 -19.24
N GLY A 13 -5.35 -27.29 -20.31
CA GLY A 13 -5.76 -26.10 -21.04
C GLY A 13 -6.55 -25.12 -20.18
N LEU A 14 -7.53 -25.64 -19.43
CA LEU A 14 -8.31 -24.82 -18.49
C LEU A 14 -7.45 -24.24 -17.37
N GLY A 15 -6.54 -25.03 -16.81
CA GLY A 15 -5.63 -24.59 -15.77
C GLY A 15 -4.72 -23.45 -16.23
N THR A 16 -4.12 -23.58 -17.42
CA THR A 16 -3.27 -22.54 -17.98
C THR A 16 -4.07 -21.28 -18.34
N LEU A 17 -5.30 -21.45 -18.83
CA LEU A 17 -6.17 -20.30 -19.13
C LEU A 17 -6.53 -19.51 -17.86
N VAL A 18 -6.92 -20.21 -16.79
CA VAL A 18 -7.24 -19.58 -15.51
C VAL A 18 -6.02 -18.86 -14.94
N ALA A 19 -4.84 -19.49 -15.00
CA ALA A 19 -3.61 -18.88 -14.54
C ALA A 19 -3.26 -17.63 -15.35
N ALA A 20 -3.44 -17.66 -16.67
CA ALA A 20 -3.20 -16.51 -17.54
C ALA A 20 -4.15 -15.37 -17.24
N ILE A 21 -5.44 -15.67 -17.02
CA ILE A 21 -6.44 -14.65 -16.65
C ILE A 21 -6.09 -13.99 -15.31
N ARG A 22 -5.69 -14.79 -14.32
CA ARG A 22 -5.27 -14.25 -13.02
C ARG A 22 -4.03 -13.38 -13.13
N MET A 23 -3.05 -13.78 -13.93
CA MET A 23 -1.87 -12.96 -14.18
C MET A 23 -2.22 -11.64 -14.85
N MET A 24 -3.09 -11.67 -15.86
CA MET A 24 -3.55 -10.45 -16.52
C MET A 24 -4.34 -9.55 -15.59
N ALA A 25 -5.22 -10.13 -14.77
CA ALA A 25 -5.97 -9.37 -13.78
C ALA A 25 -5.03 -8.72 -12.74
N HIS A 26 -3.98 -9.44 -12.34
CA HIS A 26 -2.99 -8.92 -11.40
C HIS A 26 -2.13 -7.81 -12.03
N ARG A 27 -1.79 -7.94 -13.32
CA ARG A 27 -1.04 -6.91 -14.06
C ARG A 27 -1.87 -5.66 -14.34
N ARG A 28 -3.18 -5.78 -14.34
CA ARG A 28 -4.10 -4.65 -14.50
C ARG A 28 -4.41 -3.94 -13.18
N ALA A 29 -3.62 -4.19 -12.13
CA ALA A 29 -3.75 -3.41 -10.92
C ALA A 29 -3.67 -1.92 -11.28
N VAL A 30 -4.68 -1.17 -10.86
CA VAL A 30 -4.76 0.25 -11.18
C VAL A 30 -3.64 0.97 -10.46
N THR A 31 -2.76 1.62 -11.22
CA THR A 31 -1.60 2.33 -10.69
C THR A 31 -1.77 3.84 -10.69
N CYS A 32 -2.89 4.34 -11.18
CA CYS A 32 -3.19 5.76 -11.25
C CYS A 32 -4.54 6.06 -10.63
N VAL A 33 -4.64 7.21 -9.98
CA VAL A 33 -5.85 7.72 -9.35
C VAL A 33 -6.40 8.85 -10.21
N HIS A 34 -7.72 8.89 -10.35
CA HIS A 34 -8.42 10.00 -11.00
C HIS A 34 -9.10 10.85 -9.93
N PRO A 35 -8.47 11.96 -9.47
CA PRO A 35 -9.08 12.81 -8.46
C PRO A 35 -10.41 13.36 -8.93
N GLN A 36 -11.41 13.32 -8.06
CA GLN A 36 -12.79 13.77 -8.34
C GLN A 36 -13.40 13.08 -9.57
N ALA A 37 -12.99 11.84 -9.84
CA ALA A 37 -13.46 11.03 -10.97
C ALA A 37 -13.26 11.72 -12.34
N ASN A 38 -12.27 12.61 -12.44
CA ASN A 38 -11.98 13.29 -13.69
C ASN A 38 -11.01 12.43 -14.53
N PRO A 39 -11.44 11.90 -15.69
CA PRO A 39 -10.59 11.02 -16.49
C PRO A 39 -9.40 11.72 -17.14
N ASP A 40 -9.42 13.06 -17.23
CA ASP A 40 -8.34 13.84 -17.81
C ASP A 40 -7.18 14.06 -16.84
N ILE A 41 -7.38 13.81 -15.54
CA ILE A 41 -6.38 13.98 -14.51
C ILE A 41 -5.99 12.62 -13.96
N GLU A 42 -4.72 12.26 -14.11
CA GLU A 42 -4.17 11.02 -13.56
C GLU A 42 -3.02 11.34 -12.62
N VAL A 43 -3.10 10.79 -11.41
CA VAL A 43 -2.01 10.87 -10.44
C VAL A 43 -1.48 9.47 -10.20
N SER A 44 -0.18 9.27 -10.42
CA SER A 44 0.41 7.95 -10.25
C SER A 44 0.47 7.56 -8.77
N LEU A 45 0.28 6.27 -8.50
CA LEU A 45 0.36 5.74 -7.15
C LEU A 45 1.75 5.95 -6.54
N ALA A 46 2.79 5.85 -7.37
CA ALA A 46 4.16 6.11 -6.94
C ALA A 46 4.36 7.54 -6.45
N ALA A 47 3.74 8.51 -7.11
CA ALA A 47 3.78 9.91 -6.68
C ALA A 47 3.07 10.10 -5.34
N ILE A 48 1.92 9.45 -5.16
CA ILE A 48 1.15 9.49 -3.92
C ILE A 48 1.96 8.88 -2.76
N GLU A 49 2.56 7.73 -3.00
CA GLU A 49 3.40 7.07 -2.00
C GLU A 49 4.61 7.92 -1.62
N SER A 50 5.21 8.59 -2.59
CA SER A 50 6.35 9.49 -2.35
C SER A 50 5.95 10.68 -1.49
N VAL A 51 4.82 11.32 -1.79
CA VAL A 51 4.29 12.43 -1.00
C VAL A 51 3.93 11.97 0.41
N ALA A 52 3.27 10.81 0.52
CA ALA A 52 2.90 10.25 1.82
C ALA A 52 4.13 9.94 2.67
N ARG A 53 5.16 9.36 2.07
CA ARG A 53 6.42 9.05 2.76
C ARG A 53 7.10 10.32 3.25
N SER A 54 7.16 11.33 2.42
CA SER A 54 7.75 12.63 2.79
C SER A 54 6.99 13.30 3.93
N ALA A 55 5.65 13.29 3.86
CA ALA A 55 4.80 13.89 4.89
C ALA A 55 4.80 13.09 6.19
N ALA A 56 5.01 11.79 6.12
CA ALA A 56 5.01 10.90 7.28
C ALA A 56 6.30 10.93 8.09
N GLN A 57 7.36 11.57 7.59
CA GLN A 57 8.63 11.62 8.30
C GLN A 57 8.49 12.29 9.65
N ASP A 58 8.93 11.60 10.68
CA ASP A 58 8.85 12.05 12.06
C ASP A 58 10.14 11.63 12.77
N PRO A 59 10.78 12.53 13.57
CA PRO A 59 12.00 12.17 14.29
C PRO A 59 11.79 11.07 15.34
N THR A 60 10.54 10.82 15.75
CA THR A 60 10.22 9.81 16.75
C THR A 60 9.78 8.47 16.17
N ALA A 61 9.75 8.34 14.84
CA ALA A 61 9.34 7.12 14.18
C ALA A 61 10.15 6.91 12.90
N LEU A 62 10.46 5.65 12.62
CA LEU A 62 11.11 5.25 11.38
C LEU A 62 10.05 4.68 10.45
N ILE A 63 9.91 5.27 9.28
CA ILE A 63 8.95 4.81 8.28
C ILE A 63 9.57 3.62 7.55
N GLU A 64 8.97 2.45 7.70
CA GLU A 64 9.46 1.22 7.08
C GLU A 64 8.89 1.06 5.67
N SER A 65 7.60 1.24 5.51
CA SER A 65 6.96 1.11 4.20
C SER A 65 5.74 1.99 4.09
N VAL A 66 5.47 2.43 2.87
CA VAL A 66 4.28 3.18 2.49
C VAL A 66 3.68 2.48 1.29
N GLU A 67 2.44 2.02 1.42
CA GLU A 67 1.73 1.35 0.34
C GLU A 67 0.45 2.09 0.02
N GLY A 68 0.23 2.38 -1.26
CA GLY A 68 -1.00 2.97 -1.74
C GLY A 68 -1.81 1.95 -2.54
N ARG A 69 -3.13 2.08 -2.45
CA ARG A 69 -4.05 1.27 -3.24
C ARG A 69 -5.18 2.16 -3.75
N VAL A 70 -5.46 2.05 -5.03
CA VAL A 70 -6.59 2.75 -5.62
C VAL A 70 -7.86 1.98 -5.31
N VAL A 71 -8.87 2.68 -4.80
CA VAL A 71 -10.18 2.12 -4.47
C VAL A 71 -11.28 2.98 -5.08
N GLY A 72 -12.51 2.45 -5.10
CA GLY A 72 -13.65 3.12 -5.69
C GLY A 72 -13.91 2.66 -7.13
N ARG A 73 -15.15 2.84 -7.60
CA ARG A 73 -15.55 2.41 -8.94
C ARG A 73 -14.85 3.18 -10.04
N ASP A 74 -14.63 4.47 -9.83
CA ASP A 74 -14.03 5.37 -10.81
C ASP A 74 -12.56 5.63 -10.54
N ALA A 75 -11.93 4.81 -9.69
CA ALA A 75 -10.53 4.98 -9.26
C ALA A 75 -10.28 6.40 -8.74
N ASP A 76 -11.25 6.95 -8.02
CA ASP A 76 -11.23 8.32 -7.50
C ASP A 76 -10.71 8.42 -6.06
N GLN A 77 -10.48 7.29 -5.40
CA GLN A 77 -10.05 7.24 -4.01
C GLN A 77 -8.76 6.44 -3.88
N VAL A 78 -7.97 6.80 -2.88
CA VAL A 78 -6.73 6.12 -2.53
C VAL A 78 -6.77 5.72 -1.07
N ARG A 79 -6.33 4.51 -0.79
CA ARG A 79 -6.08 4.06 0.57
C ARG A 79 -4.57 3.91 0.75
N VAL A 80 -4.01 4.68 1.67
CA VAL A 80 -2.58 4.65 1.97
C VAL A 80 -2.38 3.98 3.33
N ARG A 81 -1.49 3.01 3.35
CA ARG A 81 -1.09 2.34 4.58
C ARG A 81 0.38 2.64 4.86
N ILE A 82 0.65 3.13 6.06
CA ILE A 82 1.99 3.46 6.49
C ILE A 82 2.37 2.51 7.62
N ASP A 83 3.45 1.76 7.41
CA ASP A 83 4.03 0.91 8.43
C ASP A 83 5.27 1.61 8.97
N ALA A 84 5.28 1.87 10.27
CA ALA A 84 6.34 2.60 10.94
C ALA A 84 6.83 1.85 12.17
N ILE A 85 8.06 2.11 12.56
CA ILE A 85 8.64 1.60 13.80
C ILE A 85 8.80 2.79 14.74
N ALA A 86 8.14 2.73 15.88
CA ALA A 86 8.25 3.78 16.88
C ALA A 86 9.60 3.69 17.61
N LEU A 87 10.27 4.83 17.76
CA LEU A 87 11.55 4.91 18.47
C LEU A 87 11.40 5.02 19.97
N GLY A 88 10.17 4.99 20.48
CA GLY A 88 9.84 4.97 21.90
C GLY A 88 8.46 4.37 22.08
N ARG A 89 8.12 3.99 23.30
CA ARG A 89 6.84 3.35 23.60
C ARG A 89 5.75 4.33 24.05
N ASP A 90 6.10 5.58 24.29
CA ASP A 90 5.17 6.55 24.85
C ASP A 90 4.36 7.24 23.76
N ASN A 91 3.08 7.45 24.03
CA ASN A 91 2.17 8.26 23.20
C ASN A 91 2.09 7.80 21.75
N LEU A 92 2.02 6.47 21.52
CA LEU A 92 1.95 5.92 20.17
C LEU A 92 0.69 6.39 19.42
N THR A 93 -0.43 6.50 20.13
CA THR A 93 -1.68 6.97 19.53
C THR A 93 -1.56 8.42 19.06
N GLU A 94 -0.98 9.29 19.86
CA GLU A 94 -0.77 10.70 19.49
C GLU A 94 0.19 10.82 18.29
N ARG A 95 1.26 10.03 18.29
CA ARG A 95 2.21 10.01 17.17
C ARG A 95 1.54 9.54 15.88
N ALA A 96 0.75 8.47 15.97
CA ALA A 96 0.01 7.96 14.83
C ALA A 96 -0.96 9.00 14.30
N GLN A 97 -1.70 9.67 15.17
CA GLN A 97 -2.63 10.72 14.78
C GLN A 97 -1.92 11.90 14.12
N ARG A 98 -0.75 12.27 14.62
CA ARG A 98 0.05 13.34 14.05
C ARG A 98 0.54 13.00 12.65
N ILE A 99 1.07 11.80 12.47
CA ILE A 99 1.52 11.31 11.16
C ILE A 99 0.34 11.24 10.21
N GLN A 100 -0.77 10.67 10.66
CA GLN A 100 -1.98 10.55 9.86
C GLN A 100 -2.50 11.92 9.42
N ALA A 101 -2.53 12.89 10.32
CA ALA A 101 -2.98 14.23 10.01
C ALA A 101 -2.10 14.91 8.96
N ARG A 102 -0.78 14.79 9.09
CA ARG A 102 0.16 15.37 8.12
C ARG A 102 0.00 14.74 6.74
N VAL A 103 -0.08 13.42 6.70
CA VAL A 103 -0.21 12.69 5.43
C VAL A 103 -1.56 12.99 4.79
N THR A 104 -2.63 13.00 5.58
CA THR A 104 -3.97 13.33 5.09
C THR A 104 -3.99 14.74 4.52
N GLN A 105 -3.40 15.71 5.20
CA GLN A 105 -3.34 17.08 4.73
C GLN A 105 -2.56 17.19 3.42
N ALA A 106 -1.42 16.52 3.33
CA ALA A 106 -0.59 16.53 2.12
C ALA A 106 -1.35 15.91 0.93
N LEU A 107 -2.04 14.79 1.17
CA LEU A 107 -2.81 14.13 0.11
C LEU A 107 -4.07 14.89 -0.25
N ASP A 108 -4.73 15.54 0.70
CA ASP A 108 -5.90 16.39 0.42
C ASP A 108 -5.51 17.58 -0.44
N THR A 109 -4.34 18.15 -0.21
CA THR A 109 -3.81 19.24 -1.04
C THR A 109 -3.54 18.77 -2.47
N MET A 110 -3.09 17.52 -2.61
CA MET A 110 -2.76 16.92 -3.91
C MET A 110 -3.98 16.41 -4.66
N LEU A 111 -4.91 15.75 -3.97
CA LEU A 111 -6.03 15.02 -4.58
C LEU A 111 -7.39 15.65 -4.36
N GLY A 112 -7.50 16.62 -3.44
CA GLY A 112 -8.80 17.13 -3.00
C GLY A 112 -9.31 16.42 -1.73
N ALA A 113 -10.26 17.04 -1.04
CA ALA A 113 -10.63 16.72 0.34
C ALA A 113 -11.28 15.34 0.57
N THR A 114 -11.66 14.61 -0.48
CA THR A 114 -12.36 13.33 -0.34
C THR A 114 -11.62 12.13 -0.91
N GLY A 115 -10.39 12.34 -1.38
CA GLY A 115 -9.70 11.36 -2.20
C GLY A 115 -8.82 10.37 -1.48
N ALA A 116 -8.49 10.58 -0.20
CA ALA A 116 -7.49 9.75 0.46
C ALA A 116 -7.94 9.29 1.84
N THR A 117 -7.68 8.03 2.15
CA THR A 117 -7.79 7.45 3.48
C THR A 117 -6.42 6.98 3.92
N VAL A 118 -5.97 7.41 5.09
CA VAL A 118 -4.63 7.09 5.59
C VAL A 118 -4.76 6.21 6.83
N ARG A 119 -3.99 5.13 6.85
CA ARG A 119 -3.90 4.24 7.99
C ARG A 119 -2.43 4.13 8.42
N VAL A 120 -2.17 4.42 9.67
CA VAL A 120 -0.83 4.30 10.26
C VAL A 120 -0.80 3.09 11.18
N ARG A 121 0.23 2.27 11.02
CA ARG A 121 0.42 1.07 11.83
C ARG A 121 1.85 1.06 12.36
N PHE A 122 1.99 0.86 13.68
CA PHE A 122 3.29 0.68 14.28
C PHE A 122 3.65 -0.79 14.35
N LEU A 123 4.84 -1.13 13.88
CA LEU A 123 5.37 -2.47 13.89
C LEU A 123 6.34 -2.67 15.04
N PRO A 124 6.52 -3.92 15.52
CA PRO A 124 7.53 -4.20 16.53
C PRO A 124 8.95 -3.94 15.99
N SER A 125 9.80 -3.42 16.87
CA SER A 125 11.16 -3.04 16.51
C SER A 125 12.07 -4.27 16.53
N LYS A 126 12.21 -4.93 15.39
CA LYS A 126 13.10 -6.09 15.23
C LYS A 126 14.58 -5.72 15.33
N THR A 127 14.93 -4.54 14.84
CA THR A 127 16.29 -4.03 14.85
C THR A 127 16.81 -3.84 16.27
N THR A 128 15.97 -3.37 17.19
CA THR A 128 16.32 -3.17 18.59
C THR A 128 16.64 -4.49 19.27
N ILE A 129 15.88 -5.55 18.98
CA ILE A 129 16.12 -6.89 19.54
C ILE A 129 17.48 -7.43 19.08
N THR A 130 17.79 -7.30 17.79
CA THR A 130 19.06 -7.74 17.22
C THR A 130 20.25 -7.00 17.84
N THR A 131 20.12 -5.70 18.03
CA THR A 131 21.15 -4.87 18.67
C THR A 131 21.40 -5.28 20.11
N GLN A 132 20.37 -5.62 20.87
CA GLN A 132 20.50 -6.09 22.24
C GLN A 132 21.24 -7.43 22.33
N GLU A 133 20.97 -8.34 21.41
CA GLU A 133 21.66 -9.61 21.37
C GLU A 133 23.16 -9.44 21.10
N VAL A 134 23.49 -8.58 20.17
CA VAL A 134 24.90 -8.28 19.84
C VAL A 134 25.62 -7.62 21.03
N THR A 135 24.95 -6.76 21.76
CA THR A 135 25.52 -6.07 22.91
C THR A 135 25.81 -7.02 24.08
N ARG A 136 25.05 -8.09 24.22
CA ARG A 136 25.25 -9.07 25.30
C ARG A 136 26.43 -10.03 25.06
N GLU A 137 26.84 -10.18 23.85
CA GLU A 137 28.03 -10.97 23.49
C GLU A 137 29.30 -10.17 23.66
#